data_ac8e85bbc8f23cff66c3da35a1e98dcb
#
_entry.id   ac8e85bbc8f23cff66c3da35a1e98dcb
#
_cell.length_a   1.000
_cell.length_b   1.000
_cell.length_c   1.000
_cell.angle_alpha   90.00
_cell.angle_beta   90.00
_cell.angle_gamma   90.00
#
_symmetry.space_group_name_H-M   'P 1'
#
loop_
_entity.id
_entity.type
_entity.pdbx_description
1 polymer ?
#
loop_
_entity_poly.entity_id
_entity_poly.type
_entity_poly.pdbx_seq_one_letter_code
_entity_poly.pdbx_strand_id
1 'polypeptide(L)'
;MIKIKAKDVDVFYGKKQALFNISLDIEENQVTALIGPSGCGKSTFLRCLNRMNDVIDICSVKGEILINDFNINDKSCDVVRLREKIGMVFQKPNPFPKTLYENVSYGPTIQGMAQSKQEMDEIVETSLKKAALWEEVKDRLHEPGTGLSGGQQQRLCIARAISVRPEVILMDEPCSALDPIATAQIEELIDELKKEHTIIIVTHSMAQAARVSQNTGFFHLGQLIEHGSTDKIFKNPDNKKTQDYITGRFG
;
A
#
# COMPACT_ATOMS: atom_id res chain seq x y z
N MET A 1 11.69 -8.41 12.19
CA MET A 1 12.55 -7.19 12.26
C MET A 1 11.68 -5.99 11.94
N ILE A 2 11.96 -4.80 12.51
CA ILE A 2 11.20 -3.58 12.17
C ILE A 2 11.70 -3.05 10.83
N LYS A 3 10.80 -2.91 9.87
CA LYS A 3 11.10 -2.38 8.52
C LYS A 3 10.92 -0.88 8.44
N ILE A 4 9.84 -0.38 9.05
CA ILE A 4 9.53 1.06 9.08
C ILE A 4 9.28 1.46 10.53
N LYS A 5 9.87 2.58 10.94
CA LYS A 5 9.66 3.17 12.25
C LYS A 5 9.24 4.63 12.09
N ALA A 6 7.98 4.90 12.34
CA ALA A 6 7.45 6.26 12.43
C ALA A 6 7.51 6.74 13.88
N LYS A 7 7.98 7.97 14.11
CA LYS A 7 8.11 8.57 15.43
C LYS A 7 7.64 10.02 15.41
N ASP A 8 6.64 10.29 16.23
CA ASP A 8 6.07 11.62 16.47
C ASP A 8 5.69 12.35 15.16
N VAL A 9 5.06 11.61 14.23
CA VAL A 9 4.72 12.14 12.91
C VAL A 9 3.48 13.01 12.99
N ASP A 10 3.66 14.29 12.65
CA ASP A 10 2.60 15.28 12.45
C ASP A 10 2.48 15.65 10.97
N VAL A 11 1.25 15.83 10.49
CA VAL A 11 1.00 16.27 9.12
C VAL A 11 0.06 17.46 9.11
N PHE A 12 0.41 18.48 8.34
CA PHE A 12 -0.35 19.70 8.19
C PHE A 12 -0.70 19.97 6.72
N TYR A 13 -1.89 20.45 6.45
CA TYR A 13 -2.32 21.04 5.19
C TYR A 13 -2.55 22.53 5.41
N GLY A 14 -1.57 23.36 5.08
CA GLY A 14 -1.53 24.75 5.45
C GLY A 14 -1.56 24.91 6.98
N LYS A 15 -2.62 25.54 7.52
CA LYS A 15 -2.80 25.72 8.97
C LYS A 15 -3.55 24.57 9.66
N LYS A 16 -4.16 23.65 8.89
CA LYS A 16 -4.95 22.54 9.43
C LYS A 16 -4.06 21.33 9.68
N GLN A 17 -3.97 20.90 10.93
CA GLN A 17 -3.31 19.65 11.27
C GLN A 17 -4.24 18.47 10.94
N ALA A 18 -3.69 17.46 10.26
CA ALA A 18 -4.39 16.26 9.81
C ALA A 18 -3.96 15.01 10.57
N LEU A 19 -2.69 14.92 10.98
CA LEU A 19 -2.19 13.85 11.85
C LEU A 19 -1.51 14.44 13.07
N PHE A 20 -1.68 13.77 14.20
CA PHE A 20 -1.22 14.20 15.50
C PHE A 20 -0.35 13.13 16.15
N ASN A 21 0.96 13.36 16.18
CA ASN A 21 1.94 12.56 16.94
C ASN A 21 1.83 11.05 16.67
N ILE A 22 1.83 10.65 15.40
CA ILE A 22 1.75 9.24 15.03
C ILE A 22 3.09 8.56 15.26
N SER A 23 3.10 7.55 16.14
CA SER A 23 4.26 6.67 16.35
C SER A 23 3.84 5.23 16.12
N LEU A 24 4.51 4.55 15.17
CA LEU A 24 4.13 3.23 14.69
C LEU A 24 5.35 2.48 14.15
N ASP A 25 5.57 1.27 14.65
CA ASP A 25 6.56 0.34 14.12
C ASP A 25 5.87 -0.67 13.20
N ILE A 26 6.43 -0.92 12.01
CA ILE A 26 5.91 -1.85 11.01
C ILE A 26 6.95 -2.95 10.80
N GLU A 27 6.52 -4.19 11.00
CA GLU A 27 7.37 -5.37 10.88
C GLU A 27 7.60 -5.79 9.43
N GLU A 28 8.81 -6.29 9.18
CA GLU A 28 9.22 -6.78 7.86
C GLU A 28 8.46 -8.06 7.46
N ASN A 29 8.13 -8.16 6.16
CA ASN A 29 7.46 -9.33 5.55
C ASN A 29 6.15 -9.74 6.26
N GLN A 30 5.41 -8.72 6.67
CA GLN A 30 4.08 -8.85 7.25
C GLN A 30 3.13 -7.83 6.62
N VAL A 31 1.84 -8.06 6.81
CA VAL A 31 0.79 -7.11 6.46
C VAL A 31 0.39 -6.32 7.71
N THR A 32 0.53 -5.01 7.66
CA THR A 32 -0.04 -4.09 8.66
C THR A 32 -1.26 -3.41 8.08
N ALA A 33 -2.43 -3.63 8.68
CA ALA A 33 -3.66 -2.95 8.30
C ALA A 33 -3.85 -1.66 9.09
N LEU A 34 -4.23 -0.59 8.40
CA LEU A 34 -4.67 0.67 9.01
C LEU A 34 -6.19 0.78 8.84
N ILE A 35 -6.91 0.73 9.95
CA ILE A 35 -8.38 0.79 9.98
C ILE A 35 -8.87 2.07 10.66
N GLY A 36 -10.13 2.43 10.45
CA GLY A 36 -10.77 3.58 11.07
C GLY A 36 -11.77 4.27 10.14
N PRO A 37 -12.56 5.23 10.64
CA PRO A 37 -13.55 5.95 9.86
C PRO A 37 -12.95 6.66 8.65
N SER A 38 -13.78 6.97 7.65
CA SER A 38 -13.36 7.78 6.50
C SER A 38 -12.88 9.14 6.95
N GLY A 39 -11.80 9.65 6.34
CA GLY A 39 -11.21 10.95 6.66
C GLY A 39 -10.43 11.04 7.99
N CYS A 40 -10.20 9.92 8.71
CA CYS A 40 -9.44 9.93 9.95
C CYS A 40 -7.90 10.00 9.79
N GLY A 41 -7.37 10.06 8.55
CA GLY A 41 -5.94 10.28 8.30
C GLY A 41 -5.14 9.06 7.83
N LYS A 42 -5.74 7.87 7.66
CA LYS A 42 -5.03 6.64 7.23
C LYS A 42 -4.24 6.81 5.93
N SER A 43 -4.91 7.25 4.86
CA SER A 43 -4.27 7.48 3.56
C SER A 43 -3.26 8.63 3.61
N THR A 44 -3.46 9.62 4.48
CA THR A 44 -2.48 10.68 4.72
C THR A 44 -1.21 10.09 5.32
N PHE A 45 -1.32 9.23 6.33
CA PHE A 45 -0.17 8.55 6.92
C PHE A 45 0.49 7.60 5.93
N LEU A 46 -0.30 6.79 5.20
CA LEU A 46 0.22 5.89 4.17
C LEU A 46 1.10 6.63 3.15
N ARG A 47 0.66 7.81 2.69
CA ARG A 47 1.40 8.65 1.73
C ARG A 47 2.63 9.34 2.32
N CYS A 48 2.77 9.42 3.64
CA CYS A 48 4.03 9.87 4.26
C CYS A 48 5.14 8.85 4.01
N LEU A 49 4.83 7.55 4.00
CA LEU A 49 5.82 6.48 3.91
C LEU A 49 6.60 6.45 2.58
N ASN A 50 6.05 7.04 1.51
CA ASN A 50 6.70 7.18 0.21
C ASN A 50 6.83 8.65 -0.26
N ARG A 51 6.62 9.58 0.66
CA ARG A 51 6.69 11.03 0.40
C ARG A 51 5.75 11.51 -0.72
N MET A 52 4.62 10.79 -0.95
CA MET A 52 3.61 11.26 -1.91
C MET A 52 2.90 12.53 -1.46
N ASN A 53 2.95 12.88 -0.17
CA ASN A 53 2.43 14.15 0.32
C ASN A 53 3.23 15.36 -0.18
N ASP A 54 4.47 15.18 -0.62
CA ASP A 54 5.32 16.25 -1.17
C ASP A 54 4.78 16.86 -2.48
N VAL A 55 3.87 16.15 -3.18
CA VAL A 55 3.22 16.69 -4.39
C VAL A 55 2.09 17.67 -4.08
N ILE A 56 1.80 17.89 -2.81
CA ILE A 56 0.76 18.80 -2.32
C ILE A 56 1.46 20.01 -1.70
N ASP A 57 1.51 21.14 -2.40
CA ASP A 57 2.29 22.34 -2.01
C ASP A 57 2.05 22.82 -0.58
N ILE A 58 0.81 22.67 -0.08
CA ILE A 58 0.44 23.09 1.27
C ILE A 58 0.69 22.01 2.33
N CYS A 59 1.17 20.82 1.94
CA CYS A 59 1.41 19.74 2.89
C CYS A 59 2.80 19.87 3.53
N SER A 60 2.86 19.67 4.83
CA SER A 60 4.13 19.56 5.56
C SER A 60 4.07 18.40 6.54
N VAL A 61 5.15 17.63 6.58
CA VAL A 61 5.32 16.47 7.46
C VAL A 61 6.42 16.80 8.46
N LYS A 62 6.18 16.56 9.75
CA LYS A 62 7.16 16.68 10.83
C LYS A 62 7.33 15.31 11.50
N GLY A 63 8.37 15.16 12.31
CA GLY A 63 8.72 13.89 12.94
C GLY A 63 9.65 13.06 12.08
N GLU A 64 9.93 11.85 12.53
CA GLU A 64 10.87 10.95 11.88
C GLU A 64 10.14 9.74 11.28
N ILE A 65 10.52 9.36 10.06
CA ILE A 65 10.11 8.11 9.44
C ILE A 65 11.38 7.41 8.96
N LEU A 66 11.76 6.36 9.67
CA LEU A 66 12.94 5.56 9.35
C LEU A 66 12.53 4.33 8.54
N ILE A 67 13.21 4.10 7.43
CA ILE A 67 13.10 2.88 6.62
C ILE A 67 14.50 2.30 6.50
N ASN A 68 14.72 1.09 7.01
CA ASN A 68 16.05 0.51 7.16
C ASN A 68 17.01 1.49 7.85
N ASP A 69 16.59 2.10 8.96
CA ASP A 69 17.32 3.09 9.78
C ASP A 69 17.67 4.42 9.05
N PHE A 70 17.21 4.62 7.82
CA PHE A 70 17.37 5.88 7.10
C PHE A 70 16.11 6.76 7.23
N ASN A 71 16.28 8.02 7.70
CA ASN A 71 15.16 8.96 7.81
C ASN A 71 14.76 9.50 6.43
N ILE A 72 13.60 9.09 5.94
CA ILE A 72 13.10 9.51 4.63
C ILE A 72 12.68 10.99 4.58
N ASN A 73 12.46 11.64 5.73
CA ASN A 73 12.16 13.07 5.81
C ASN A 73 13.40 13.95 5.75
N ASP A 74 14.60 13.36 5.77
CA ASP A 74 15.85 14.10 5.62
C ASP A 74 15.93 14.76 4.23
N LYS A 75 16.56 15.96 4.18
CA LYS A 75 16.75 16.72 2.93
C LYS A 75 17.67 15.99 1.93
N SER A 76 18.54 15.11 2.41
CA SER A 76 19.43 14.29 1.58
C SER A 76 18.73 13.08 0.94
N CYS A 77 17.48 12.81 1.30
CA CYS A 77 16.73 11.67 0.77
C CYS A 77 16.44 11.84 -0.72
N ASP A 78 16.98 10.93 -1.53
CA ASP A 78 16.61 10.79 -2.93
C ASP A 78 15.20 10.15 -3.03
N VAL A 79 14.20 10.99 -3.30
CA VAL A 79 12.79 10.59 -3.36
C VAL A 79 12.51 9.62 -4.52
N VAL A 80 13.28 9.70 -5.61
CA VAL A 80 13.12 8.76 -6.75
C VAL A 80 13.55 7.37 -6.30
N ARG A 81 14.73 7.24 -5.73
CA ARG A 81 15.21 5.97 -5.17
C ARG A 81 14.36 5.43 -4.04
N LEU A 82 13.78 6.32 -3.22
CA LEU A 82 12.83 5.90 -2.19
C LEU A 82 11.60 5.23 -2.82
N ARG A 83 11.02 5.84 -3.86
CA ARG A 83 9.82 5.34 -4.55
C ARG A 83 10.09 4.09 -5.42
N GLU A 84 11.32 3.81 -5.79
CA GLU A 84 11.71 2.53 -6.38
C GLU A 84 11.55 1.38 -5.38
N LYS A 85 11.88 1.63 -4.10
CA LYS A 85 11.80 0.64 -3.03
C LYS A 85 10.41 0.52 -2.40
N ILE A 86 9.54 1.50 -2.61
CA ILE A 86 8.20 1.56 -2.00
C ILE A 86 7.16 1.72 -3.10
N GLY A 87 6.59 0.60 -3.51
CA GLY A 87 5.49 0.57 -4.47
C GLY A 87 4.19 1.10 -3.86
N MET A 88 3.31 1.66 -4.69
CA MET A 88 2.00 2.12 -4.25
C MET A 88 0.89 1.67 -5.18
N VAL A 89 -0.17 1.11 -4.59
CA VAL A 89 -1.42 0.72 -5.23
C VAL A 89 -2.52 1.64 -4.71
N PHE A 90 -3.18 2.35 -5.61
CA PHE A 90 -4.20 3.34 -5.27
C PHE A 90 -5.58 2.71 -5.18
N GLN A 91 -6.49 3.39 -4.47
CA GLN A 91 -7.88 2.99 -4.30
C GLN A 91 -8.61 2.81 -5.64
N LYS A 92 -8.46 3.77 -6.55
CA LYS A 92 -8.97 3.67 -7.91
C LYS A 92 -7.89 3.11 -8.82
N PRO A 93 -8.14 2.00 -9.52
CA PRO A 93 -7.20 1.49 -10.50
C PRO A 93 -6.79 2.59 -11.49
N ASN A 94 -5.50 2.68 -11.76
CA ASN A 94 -4.94 3.72 -12.62
C ASN A 94 -3.92 3.14 -13.62
N PRO A 95 -4.33 2.18 -14.46
CA PRO A 95 -3.44 1.70 -15.51
C PRO A 95 -3.03 2.88 -16.41
N PHE A 96 -1.79 2.87 -16.87
CA PHE A 96 -1.36 3.85 -17.86
C PHE A 96 -2.15 3.66 -19.17
N PRO A 97 -2.37 4.71 -19.97
CA PRO A 97 -2.99 4.61 -21.30
C PRO A 97 -2.01 3.98 -22.30
N LYS A 98 -1.57 2.79 -22.01
CA LYS A 98 -0.56 1.96 -22.67
C LYS A 98 -1.03 0.51 -22.69
N THR A 99 -0.31 -0.34 -23.41
CA THR A 99 -0.58 -1.77 -23.45
C THR A 99 -0.38 -2.43 -22.07
N LEU A 100 -0.91 -3.64 -21.91
CA LEU A 100 -0.69 -4.45 -20.71
C LEU A 100 0.80 -4.67 -20.46
N TYR A 101 1.54 -5.04 -21.52
CA TYR A 101 2.98 -5.23 -21.48
C TYR A 101 3.69 -3.95 -21.00
N GLU A 102 3.41 -2.81 -21.64
CA GLU A 102 4.04 -1.53 -21.31
C GLU A 102 3.69 -1.03 -19.90
N ASN A 103 2.50 -1.35 -19.38
CA ASN A 103 2.17 -1.02 -17.99
C ASN A 103 3.12 -1.69 -17.01
N VAL A 104 3.46 -2.97 -17.22
CA VAL A 104 4.32 -3.75 -16.31
C VAL A 104 5.79 -3.46 -16.56
N SER A 105 6.21 -3.34 -17.83
CA SER A 105 7.61 -3.10 -18.18
C SER A 105 8.08 -1.67 -17.94
N TYR A 106 7.18 -0.72 -17.71
CA TYR A 106 7.52 0.71 -17.58
C TYR A 106 8.55 1.00 -16.50
N GLY A 107 8.32 0.51 -15.28
CA GLY A 107 9.26 0.68 -14.17
C GLY A 107 10.62 0.01 -14.42
N PRO A 108 10.64 -1.30 -14.75
CA PRO A 108 11.87 -2.00 -15.11
C PRO A 108 12.68 -1.35 -16.24
N THR A 109 11.99 -0.77 -17.24
CA THR A 109 12.67 -0.04 -18.34
C THR A 109 13.38 1.21 -17.84
N ILE A 110 12.72 2.04 -17.03
CA ILE A 110 13.31 3.28 -16.47
C ILE A 110 14.49 2.95 -15.56
N GLN A 111 14.40 1.86 -14.78
CA GLN A 111 15.46 1.44 -13.86
C GLN A 111 16.58 0.65 -14.53
N GLY A 112 16.46 0.35 -15.83
CA GLY A 112 17.47 -0.45 -16.54
C GLY A 112 17.62 -1.87 -15.99
N MET A 113 16.53 -2.49 -15.53
CA MET A 113 16.55 -3.80 -14.86
C MET A 113 16.75 -4.98 -15.84
N ALA A 114 16.56 -4.76 -17.14
CA ALA A 114 16.75 -5.78 -18.17
C ALA A 114 17.78 -5.30 -19.20
N GLN A 115 18.67 -6.21 -19.61
CA GLN A 115 19.68 -5.96 -20.63
C GLN A 115 19.23 -6.44 -22.01
N SER A 116 18.16 -7.24 -22.05
CA SER A 116 17.61 -7.82 -23.29
C SER A 116 16.08 -7.80 -23.25
N LYS A 117 15.50 -7.97 -24.46
CA LYS A 117 14.03 -8.14 -24.57
C LYS A 117 13.58 -9.40 -23.81
N GLN A 118 14.32 -10.48 -23.88
CA GLN A 118 13.98 -11.73 -23.21
C GLN A 118 13.90 -11.54 -21.69
N GLU A 119 14.88 -10.86 -21.08
CA GLU A 119 14.84 -10.56 -19.63
C GLU A 119 13.63 -9.69 -19.26
N MET A 120 13.27 -8.71 -20.10
CA MET A 120 12.09 -7.89 -19.89
C MET A 120 10.80 -8.72 -19.98
N ASP A 121 10.71 -9.63 -20.98
CA ASP A 121 9.58 -10.53 -21.14
C ASP A 121 9.40 -11.41 -19.90
N GLU A 122 10.50 -11.93 -19.32
CA GLU A 122 10.51 -12.72 -18.09
C GLU A 122 10.03 -11.91 -16.87
N ILE A 123 10.45 -10.63 -16.75
CA ILE A 123 9.96 -9.74 -15.70
C ILE A 123 8.45 -9.50 -15.82
N VAL A 124 7.98 -9.22 -17.04
CA VAL A 124 6.55 -8.97 -17.29
C VAL A 124 5.72 -10.21 -16.99
N GLU A 125 6.11 -11.37 -17.52
CA GLU A 125 5.43 -12.64 -17.29
C GLU A 125 5.38 -12.98 -15.79
N THR A 126 6.51 -12.90 -15.10
CA THR A 126 6.61 -13.20 -13.67
C THR A 126 5.73 -12.26 -12.85
N SER A 127 5.73 -10.96 -13.16
CA SER A 127 4.91 -9.97 -12.45
C SER A 127 3.42 -10.20 -12.66
N LEU A 128 3.00 -10.53 -13.89
CA LEU A 128 1.61 -10.86 -14.19
C LEU A 128 1.18 -12.19 -13.55
N LYS A 129 2.07 -13.20 -13.48
CA LYS A 129 1.81 -14.45 -12.76
C LYS A 129 1.65 -14.20 -11.26
N LYS A 130 2.59 -13.46 -10.64
CA LYS A 130 2.49 -13.07 -9.23
C LYS A 130 1.22 -12.29 -8.94
N ALA A 131 0.73 -11.46 -9.86
CA ALA A 131 -0.53 -10.73 -9.75
C ALA A 131 -1.78 -11.57 -10.10
N ALA A 132 -1.64 -12.87 -10.30
CA ALA A 132 -2.73 -13.79 -10.71
C ALA A 132 -3.52 -13.30 -11.93
N LEU A 133 -2.84 -12.64 -12.88
CA LEU A 133 -3.45 -12.04 -14.08
C LEU A 133 -2.98 -12.71 -15.38
N TRP A 134 -1.85 -13.43 -15.36
CA TRP A 134 -1.20 -13.97 -16.55
C TRP A 134 -2.12 -14.80 -17.43
N GLU A 135 -2.85 -15.77 -16.87
CA GLU A 135 -3.69 -16.68 -17.64
C GLU A 135 -4.84 -15.96 -18.37
N GLU A 136 -5.26 -14.81 -17.86
CA GLU A 136 -6.32 -14.01 -18.45
C GLU A 136 -5.87 -13.08 -19.57
N VAL A 137 -4.54 -12.78 -19.63
CA VAL A 137 -4.02 -11.71 -20.52
C VAL A 137 -2.85 -12.14 -21.41
N LYS A 138 -2.27 -13.32 -21.23
CA LYS A 138 -1.06 -13.76 -21.95
C LYS A 138 -1.15 -13.68 -23.49
N ASP A 139 -2.34 -13.90 -24.04
CA ASP A 139 -2.56 -13.88 -25.49
C ASP A 139 -2.90 -12.48 -26.04
N ARG A 140 -2.98 -11.45 -25.17
CA ARG A 140 -3.39 -10.09 -25.54
C ARG A 140 -2.56 -8.99 -24.84
N LEU A 141 -1.29 -9.25 -24.59
CA LEU A 141 -0.38 -8.32 -23.91
C LEU A 141 -0.22 -6.95 -24.59
N HIS A 142 -0.55 -6.86 -25.87
CA HIS A 142 -0.49 -5.63 -26.66
C HIS A 142 -1.81 -4.82 -26.66
N GLU A 143 -2.84 -5.33 -26.00
CA GLU A 143 -4.08 -4.57 -25.83
C GLU A 143 -3.95 -3.50 -24.74
N PRO A 144 -4.77 -2.41 -24.82
CA PRO A 144 -4.75 -1.35 -23.81
C PRO A 144 -5.14 -1.87 -22.42
N GLY A 145 -4.34 -1.54 -21.40
CA GLY A 145 -4.62 -1.89 -20.02
C GLY A 145 -5.94 -1.30 -19.47
N THR A 146 -6.39 -0.20 -20.06
CA THR A 146 -7.67 0.45 -19.69
C THR A 146 -8.91 -0.32 -20.13
N GLY A 147 -8.77 -1.29 -21.04
CA GLY A 147 -9.88 -2.14 -21.52
C GLY A 147 -10.23 -3.30 -20.58
N LEU A 148 -9.47 -3.50 -19.52
CA LEU A 148 -9.70 -4.57 -18.53
C LEU A 148 -10.88 -4.24 -17.59
N SER A 149 -11.45 -5.28 -16.94
CA SER A 149 -12.41 -5.11 -15.83
C SER A 149 -11.73 -4.42 -14.63
N GLY A 150 -12.52 -3.85 -13.71
CA GLY A 150 -11.97 -3.15 -12.53
C GLY A 150 -11.01 -4.02 -11.71
N GLY A 151 -11.37 -5.27 -11.44
CA GLY A 151 -10.51 -6.22 -10.70
C GLY A 151 -9.24 -6.58 -11.48
N GLN A 152 -9.34 -6.77 -12.80
CA GLN A 152 -8.17 -6.99 -13.65
C GLN A 152 -7.26 -5.75 -13.71
N GLN A 153 -7.83 -4.54 -13.81
CA GLN A 153 -7.06 -3.29 -13.76
C GLN A 153 -6.31 -3.15 -12.44
N GLN A 154 -6.95 -3.51 -11.33
CA GLN A 154 -6.30 -3.45 -10.00
C GLN A 154 -5.12 -4.44 -9.93
N ARG A 155 -5.32 -5.69 -10.39
CA ARG A 155 -4.23 -6.68 -10.47
C ARG A 155 -3.11 -6.23 -11.43
N LEU A 156 -3.44 -5.56 -12.53
CA LEU A 156 -2.43 -4.95 -13.41
C LEU A 156 -1.64 -3.85 -12.70
N CYS A 157 -2.30 -2.99 -11.91
CA CYS A 157 -1.61 -1.98 -11.11
C CYS A 157 -0.71 -2.62 -10.02
N ILE A 158 -1.11 -3.75 -9.45
CA ILE A 158 -0.27 -4.52 -8.52
C ILE A 158 0.91 -5.12 -9.29
N ALA A 159 0.70 -5.77 -10.45
CA ALA A 159 1.78 -6.31 -11.29
C ALA A 159 2.82 -5.24 -11.64
N ARG A 160 2.35 -4.04 -12.01
CA ARG A 160 3.22 -2.88 -12.25
C ARG A 160 4.01 -2.47 -11.01
N ALA A 161 3.38 -2.46 -9.84
CA ALA A 161 4.03 -2.06 -8.59
C ALA A 161 5.11 -3.06 -8.17
N ILE A 162 4.90 -4.38 -8.35
CA ILE A 162 5.85 -5.43 -7.96
C ILE A 162 6.93 -5.70 -9.00
N SER A 163 6.77 -5.25 -10.26
CA SER A 163 7.74 -5.50 -11.34
C SER A 163 9.13 -4.92 -11.07
N VAL A 164 9.21 -3.88 -10.25
CA VAL A 164 10.47 -3.25 -9.80
C VAL A 164 11.02 -3.86 -8.51
N ARG A 165 10.42 -4.95 -8.00
CA ARG A 165 10.80 -5.67 -6.78
C ARG A 165 10.95 -4.75 -5.56
N PRO A 166 9.91 -3.99 -5.20
CA PRO A 166 9.96 -3.08 -4.07
C PRO A 166 10.13 -3.84 -2.75
N GLU A 167 10.76 -3.22 -1.75
CA GLU A 167 10.84 -3.78 -0.40
C GLU A 167 9.52 -3.65 0.36
N VAL A 168 8.74 -2.60 0.05
CA VAL A 168 7.47 -2.26 0.71
C VAL A 168 6.40 -2.00 -0.35
N ILE A 169 5.18 -2.47 -0.09
CA ILE A 169 4.01 -2.19 -0.92
C ILE A 169 2.96 -1.48 -0.07
N LEU A 170 2.58 -0.28 -0.48
CA LEU A 170 1.50 0.51 0.11
C LEU A 170 0.23 0.29 -0.69
N MET A 171 -0.88 -0.05 -0.02
CA MET A 171 -2.17 -0.28 -0.65
C MET A 171 -3.24 0.62 -0.01
N ASP A 172 -3.75 1.58 -0.76
CA ASP A 172 -4.79 2.50 -0.31
C ASP A 172 -6.16 1.98 -0.76
N GLU A 173 -6.90 1.30 0.12
CA GLU A 173 -8.22 0.71 -0.11
C GLU A 173 -8.34 -0.12 -1.41
N PRO A 174 -7.45 -1.11 -1.66
CA PRO A 174 -7.30 -1.76 -2.97
C PRO A 174 -8.53 -2.53 -3.46
N CYS A 175 -9.49 -2.84 -2.59
CA CYS A 175 -10.68 -3.62 -2.91
C CYS A 175 -12.00 -2.84 -2.81
N SER A 176 -11.96 -1.53 -2.53
CA SER A 176 -13.17 -0.74 -2.20
C SER A 176 -14.22 -0.66 -3.32
N ALA A 177 -13.80 -0.82 -4.58
CA ALA A 177 -14.67 -0.75 -5.75
C ALA A 177 -14.81 -2.10 -6.48
N LEU A 178 -14.43 -3.22 -5.84
CA LEU A 178 -14.41 -4.54 -6.44
C LEU A 178 -15.56 -5.41 -5.92
N ASP A 179 -15.99 -6.35 -6.77
CA ASP A 179 -16.91 -7.41 -6.37
C ASP A 179 -16.25 -8.41 -5.39
N PRO A 180 -17.03 -9.27 -4.72
CA PRO A 180 -16.50 -10.22 -3.74
C PRO A 180 -15.49 -11.22 -4.32
N ILE A 181 -15.62 -11.62 -5.59
CA ILE A 181 -14.71 -12.58 -6.24
C ILE A 181 -13.35 -11.91 -6.48
N ALA A 182 -13.37 -10.72 -7.08
CA ALA A 182 -12.15 -9.93 -7.31
C ALA A 182 -11.47 -9.55 -5.97
N THR A 183 -12.25 -9.24 -4.93
CA THR A 183 -11.75 -8.99 -3.59
C THR A 183 -11.01 -10.20 -3.02
N ALA A 184 -11.59 -11.40 -3.11
CA ALA A 184 -10.95 -12.63 -2.64
C ALA A 184 -9.62 -12.89 -3.37
N GLN A 185 -9.58 -12.69 -4.69
CA GLN A 185 -8.36 -12.82 -5.48
C GLN A 185 -7.25 -11.85 -5.03
N ILE A 186 -7.61 -10.60 -4.69
CA ILE A 186 -6.63 -9.63 -4.16
C ILE A 186 -6.15 -10.03 -2.75
N GLU A 187 -7.04 -10.57 -1.90
CA GLU A 187 -6.66 -11.03 -0.56
C GLU A 187 -5.70 -12.23 -0.62
N GLU A 188 -5.94 -13.19 -1.50
CA GLU A 188 -5.02 -14.31 -1.76
C GLU A 188 -3.66 -13.81 -2.28
N LEU A 189 -3.70 -12.84 -3.20
CA LEU A 189 -2.50 -12.20 -3.73
C LEU A 189 -1.69 -11.49 -2.64
N ILE A 190 -2.34 -10.77 -1.71
CA ILE A 190 -1.67 -10.12 -0.58
C ILE A 190 -0.97 -11.17 0.31
N ASP A 191 -1.62 -12.33 0.55
CA ASP A 191 -1.04 -13.40 1.35
C ASP A 191 0.21 -14.02 0.70
N GLU A 192 0.26 -14.11 -0.61
CA GLU A 192 1.46 -14.53 -1.34
C GLU A 192 2.55 -13.45 -1.34
N LEU A 193 2.19 -12.19 -1.60
CA LEU A 193 3.15 -11.09 -1.68
C LEU A 193 3.85 -10.79 -0.35
N LYS A 194 3.20 -10.98 0.80
CA LYS A 194 3.81 -10.73 2.12
C LYS A 194 5.04 -11.61 2.40
N LYS A 195 5.20 -12.72 1.67
CA LYS A 195 6.37 -13.61 1.83
C LYS A 195 7.68 -12.94 1.38
N GLU A 196 7.58 -11.98 0.44
CA GLU A 196 8.73 -11.29 -0.15
C GLU A 196 8.71 -9.79 0.15
N HIS A 197 7.56 -9.21 0.53
CA HIS A 197 7.35 -7.78 0.67
C HIS A 197 6.71 -7.43 2.02
N THR A 198 7.07 -6.29 2.56
CA THR A 198 6.33 -5.68 3.67
C THR A 198 5.13 -4.93 3.11
N ILE A 199 3.92 -5.20 3.61
CA ILE A 199 2.69 -4.63 3.06
C ILE A 199 2.00 -3.76 4.11
N ILE A 200 1.63 -2.54 3.73
CA ILE A 200 0.77 -1.67 4.53
C ILE A 200 -0.52 -1.43 3.74
N ILE A 201 -1.64 -1.86 4.30
CA ILE A 201 -2.95 -1.73 3.66
C ILE A 201 -3.86 -0.79 4.46
N VAL A 202 -4.40 0.21 3.81
CA VAL A 202 -5.53 0.99 4.33
C VAL A 202 -6.81 0.31 3.90
N THR A 203 -7.71 0.06 4.83
CA THR A 203 -9.05 -0.47 4.52
C THR A 203 -10.09 0.04 5.53
N HIS A 204 -11.31 0.20 5.08
CA HIS A 204 -12.47 0.41 5.95
C HIS A 204 -13.24 -0.90 6.22
N SER A 205 -12.86 -2.00 5.56
CA SER A 205 -13.42 -3.33 5.80
C SER A 205 -12.70 -4.03 6.94
N MET A 206 -13.34 -4.11 8.10
CA MET A 206 -12.82 -4.85 9.25
C MET A 206 -12.60 -6.33 8.93
N ALA A 207 -13.53 -6.92 8.16
CA ALA A 207 -13.42 -8.31 7.73
C ALA A 207 -12.17 -8.55 6.86
N GLN A 208 -11.85 -7.63 5.95
CA GLN A 208 -10.62 -7.69 5.15
C GLN A 208 -9.39 -7.57 6.03
N ALA A 209 -9.31 -6.54 6.89
CA ALA A 209 -8.18 -6.37 7.80
C ALA A 209 -7.94 -7.63 8.65
N ALA A 210 -9.00 -8.22 9.20
CA ALA A 210 -8.91 -9.44 10.02
C ALA A 210 -8.40 -10.67 9.25
N ARG A 211 -8.67 -10.76 7.93
CA ARG A 211 -8.20 -11.88 7.12
C ARG A 211 -6.77 -11.75 6.65
N VAL A 212 -6.36 -10.53 6.22
CA VAL A 212 -5.09 -10.37 5.50
C VAL A 212 -3.93 -9.92 6.39
N SER A 213 -4.19 -9.26 7.53
CA SER A 213 -3.10 -8.62 8.30
C SER A 213 -2.64 -9.40 9.52
N GLN A 214 -1.39 -9.26 9.88
CA GLN A 214 -0.79 -9.74 11.12
C GLN A 214 -0.84 -8.68 12.21
N ASN A 215 -0.69 -7.42 11.84
CA ASN A 215 -0.78 -6.26 12.73
C ASN A 215 -1.86 -5.29 12.25
N THR A 216 -2.52 -4.61 13.17
CA THR A 216 -3.57 -3.64 12.87
C THR A 216 -3.40 -2.39 13.71
N GLY A 217 -3.47 -1.21 13.05
CA GLY A 217 -3.51 0.10 13.68
C GLY A 217 -4.87 0.77 13.49
N PHE A 218 -5.51 1.18 14.58
CA PHE A 218 -6.78 1.90 14.54
C PHE A 218 -6.56 3.41 14.60
N PHE A 219 -7.00 4.11 13.56
CA PHE A 219 -6.94 5.57 13.43
C PHE A 219 -8.29 6.21 13.71
N HIS A 220 -8.26 7.32 14.46
CA HIS A 220 -9.43 8.15 14.71
C HIS A 220 -9.04 9.63 14.85
N LEU A 221 -9.69 10.51 14.09
CA LEU A 221 -9.48 11.98 14.11
C LEU A 221 -7.99 12.37 14.06
N GLY A 222 -7.23 11.76 13.16
CA GLY A 222 -5.82 12.06 12.96
C GLY A 222 -4.87 11.44 13.98
N GLN A 223 -5.34 10.61 14.88
CA GLN A 223 -4.54 9.94 15.90
C GLN A 223 -4.49 8.43 15.69
N LEU A 224 -3.37 7.80 16.01
CA LEU A 224 -3.27 6.35 16.18
C LEU A 224 -3.75 6.02 17.60
N ILE A 225 -4.92 5.42 17.72
CA ILE A 225 -5.57 5.14 19.00
C ILE A 225 -5.01 3.88 19.63
N GLU A 226 -4.79 2.86 18.80
CA GLU A 226 -4.26 1.57 19.25
C GLU A 226 -3.57 0.85 18.10
N HIS A 227 -2.51 0.11 18.38
CA HIS A 227 -1.80 -0.73 17.44
C HIS A 227 -1.36 -2.02 18.14
N GLY A 228 -1.43 -3.13 17.43
CA GLY A 228 -1.01 -4.44 17.95
C GLY A 228 -1.32 -5.56 16.97
N SER A 229 -1.13 -6.81 17.43
CA SER A 229 -1.51 -7.96 16.63
C SER A 229 -2.98 -7.89 16.24
N THR A 230 -3.30 -8.24 15.00
CA THR A 230 -4.67 -8.21 14.48
C THR A 230 -5.64 -9.00 15.37
N ASP A 231 -5.19 -10.15 15.86
CA ASP A 231 -5.99 -10.99 16.75
C ASP A 231 -6.36 -10.26 18.04
N LYS A 232 -5.41 -9.55 18.66
CA LYS A 232 -5.65 -8.75 19.88
C LYS A 232 -6.61 -7.60 19.59
N ILE A 233 -6.36 -6.83 18.54
CA ILE A 233 -7.17 -5.65 18.18
C ILE A 233 -8.64 -6.07 17.94
N PHE A 234 -8.89 -7.19 17.25
CA PHE A 234 -10.25 -7.62 16.92
C PHE A 234 -10.97 -8.39 18.04
N LYS A 235 -10.24 -9.10 18.92
CA LYS A 235 -10.87 -9.94 19.96
C LYS A 235 -10.89 -9.28 21.32
N ASN A 236 -9.82 -8.57 21.68
CA ASN A 236 -9.67 -8.00 23.02
C ASN A 236 -8.83 -6.69 22.98
N PRO A 237 -9.33 -5.63 22.34
CA PRO A 237 -8.64 -4.34 22.31
C PRO A 237 -8.55 -3.72 23.71
N ASP A 238 -7.44 -3.04 24.00
CA ASP A 238 -7.22 -2.36 25.27
C ASP A 238 -7.98 -1.03 25.33
N ASN A 239 -8.22 -0.38 24.18
CA ASN A 239 -8.85 0.93 24.09
C ASN A 239 -10.36 0.80 23.81
N LYS A 240 -11.17 1.44 24.65
CA LYS A 240 -12.63 1.44 24.50
C LYS A 240 -13.08 1.98 23.13
N LYS A 241 -12.41 2.99 22.56
CA LYS A 241 -12.74 3.52 21.23
C LYS A 241 -12.53 2.46 20.14
N THR A 242 -11.47 1.66 20.25
CA THR A 242 -11.20 0.53 19.35
C THR A 242 -12.32 -0.49 19.47
N GLN A 243 -12.70 -0.86 20.68
CA GLN A 243 -13.80 -1.79 20.95
C GLN A 243 -15.13 -1.30 20.36
N ASP A 244 -15.48 -0.04 20.61
CA ASP A 244 -16.71 0.56 20.10
C ASP A 244 -16.73 0.58 18.56
N TYR A 245 -15.58 0.89 17.92
CA TYR A 245 -15.45 0.86 16.46
C TYR A 245 -15.66 -0.55 15.87
N ILE A 246 -14.97 -1.54 16.43
CA ILE A 246 -15.03 -2.95 15.94
C ILE A 246 -16.43 -3.55 16.15
N THR A 247 -17.10 -3.20 17.26
CA THR A 247 -18.45 -3.72 17.56
C THR A 247 -19.57 -2.93 16.87
N GLY A 248 -19.25 -1.93 16.05
CA GLY A 248 -20.23 -1.10 15.35
C GLY A 248 -21.02 -0.14 16.27
N ARG A 249 -20.52 0.10 17.49
CA ARG A 249 -21.13 1.03 18.46
C ARG A 249 -20.53 2.44 18.40
N PHE A 250 -19.79 2.71 17.33
CA PHE A 250 -19.08 3.93 17.12
C PHE A 250 -20.00 4.94 16.43
N GLY A 251 -20.49 5.93 17.16
CA GLY A 251 -21.39 6.99 16.70
C GLY A 251 -21.45 8.16 17.68
#